data_316644456c9a3e010aa81286a9be8a92
#
_entry.id   316644456c9a3e010aa81286a9be8a92
#
_cell.length_a   1.000
_cell.length_b   1.000
_cell.length_c   1.000
_cell.angle_alpha   90.00
_cell.angle_beta   90.00
_cell.angle_gamma   90.00
#
_symmetry.space_group_name_H-M   'P 1'
#
loop_
_entity.id
_entity.type
_entity.pdbx_description
1 polymer ?
#
loop_
_entity_poly.entity_id
_entity_poly.type
_entity_poly.pdbx_seq_one_letter_code
_entity_poly.pdbx_strand_id
1 'polypeptide(L)'
;SVSSNYISDLGAMCRSGSCTIVQPSSIIFNTSMIILGILIIVSSMLLLKSHVFKLFPIFFAISGIGAIMVGVFPEYTGSLHSISALIVFLFGGLAAISSYRLQKMPMNIISSLLGIMTLTTLALYIEGKYLGLGPGGMERMIVYPALLWGIIFGSYIAGRSDGPK
;
A
#
# COMPACT_ATOMS: atom_id res chain seq x y z
N SER A 1 14.94 14.84 6.61
CA SER A 1 14.44 14.36 7.93
C SER A 1 13.33 13.34 7.73
N VAL A 2 13.29 12.27 8.52
CA VAL A 2 12.24 11.24 8.47
C VAL A 2 10.86 11.82 8.79
N SER A 3 10.82 12.83 9.67
CA SER A 3 9.56 13.45 10.09
C SER A 3 8.95 14.38 9.04
N SER A 4 9.78 15.00 8.19
CA SER A 4 9.33 15.99 7.22
C SER A 4 9.30 15.50 5.78
N ASN A 5 10.11 14.47 5.44
CA ASN A 5 10.19 13.95 4.07
C ASN A 5 9.27 12.75 3.92
N TYR A 6 8.44 12.78 2.88
CA TYR A 6 7.58 11.68 2.49
C TYR A 6 8.36 10.54 1.84
N ILE A 7 7.78 9.35 1.81
CA ILE A 7 8.28 8.26 0.95
C ILE A 7 8.04 8.60 -0.52
N SER A 8 6.90 9.23 -0.81
CA SER A 8 6.54 9.69 -2.15
C SER A 8 7.49 10.76 -2.72
N ASP A 9 8.27 11.47 -1.85
CA ASP A 9 9.35 12.37 -2.28
C ASP A 9 10.39 11.69 -3.17
N LEU A 10 10.52 10.36 -3.07
CA LEU A 10 11.38 9.58 -3.96
C LEU A 10 10.94 9.66 -5.42
N GLY A 11 9.66 9.79 -5.68
CA GLY A 11 9.11 9.97 -7.03
C GLY A 11 9.19 11.41 -7.52
N ALA A 12 8.86 12.36 -6.65
CA ALA A 12 8.99 13.80 -6.85
C ALA A 12 8.77 14.48 -5.50
N MET A 13 9.59 15.45 -5.14
CA MET A 13 9.46 16.21 -3.92
C MET A 13 8.94 17.62 -4.23
N CYS A 14 7.75 17.94 -3.75
CA CYS A 14 7.12 19.25 -3.94
C CYS A 14 6.98 20.00 -2.62
N ARG A 15 7.63 21.16 -2.49
CA ARG A 15 7.60 22.02 -1.29
C ARG A 15 7.52 23.49 -1.69
N SER A 16 6.67 24.24 -0.98
CA SER A 16 6.58 25.71 -1.15
C SER A 16 6.43 26.18 -2.60
N GLY A 17 5.67 25.43 -3.42
CA GLY A 17 5.41 25.80 -4.82
C GLY A 17 6.51 25.41 -5.82
N SER A 18 7.58 24.77 -5.37
CA SER A 18 8.62 24.19 -6.25
C SER A 18 8.63 22.66 -6.15
N CYS A 19 8.87 22.00 -7.29
CA CYS A 19 9.03 20.55 -7.34
C CYS A 19 10.43 20.17 -7.83
N THR A 20 11.06 19.26 -7.11
CA THR A 20 12.39 18.72 -7.45
C THR A 20 12.25 17.24 -7.80
N ILE A 21 12.78 16.85 -8.94
CA ILE A 21 12.84 15.46 -9.38
C ILE A 21 14.29 15.01 -9.34
N VAL A 22 14.58 14.04 -8.48
CA VAL A 22 15.94 13.50 -8.33
C VAL A 22 16.06 12.18 -9.08
N GLN A 23 16.94 12.15 -10.08
CA GLN A 23 17.24 10.93 -10.82
C GLN A 23 18.48 10.23 -10.23
N PRO A 24 18.53 8.89 -10.19
CA PRO A 24 17.54 7.90 -10.74
C PRO A 24 16.39 7.57 -9.78
N SER A 25 16.33 8.17 -8.61
CA SER A 25 15.33 7.86 -7.54
C SER A 25 13.90 7.89 -8.08
N SER A 26 13.54 8.93 -8.83
CA SER A 26 12.20 9.11 -9.37
C SER A 26 11.80 7.98 -10.32
N ILE A 27 12.68 7.61 -11.26
CA ILE A 27 12.39 6.51 -12.19
C ILE A 27 12.23 5.20 -11.42
N ILE A 28 13.13 4.90 -10.47
CA ILE A 28 13.09 3.67 -9.69
C ILE A 28 11.78 3.59 -8.89
N PHE A 29 11.45 4.64 -8.16
CA PHE A 29 10.25 4.67 -7.32
C PHE A 29 8.97 4.51 -8.16
N ASN A 30 8.80 5.36 -9.17
CA ASN A 30 7.57 5.36 -9.97
C ASN A 30 7.39 4.04 -10.74
N THR A 31 8.47 3.51 -11.34
CA THR A 31 8.43 2.22 -12.03
C THR A 31 8.14 1.08 -11.06
N SER A 32 8.70 1.10 -9.85
CA SER A 32 8.44 0.09 -8.82
C SER A 32 6.97 0.09 -8.40
N MET A 33 6.35 1.27 -8.27
CA MET A 33 4.93 1.39 -7.94
C MET A 33 4.03 0.83 -9.05
N ILE A 34 4.36 1.09 -10.32
CA ILE A 34 3.64 0.52 -11.46
C ILE A 34 3.75 -1.00 -11.49
N ILE A 35 4.97 -1.54 -11.34
CA ILE A 35 5.21 -2.99 -11.32
C ILE A 35 4.47 -3.65 -10.15
N LEU A 36 4.56 -3.07 -8.96
CA LEU A 36 3.85 -3.55 -7.78
C LEU A 36 2.33 -3.62 -8.04
N GLY A 37 1.76 -2.56 -8.59
CA GLY A 37 0.33 -2.51 -8.91
C GLY A 37 -0.10 -3.55 -9.93
N ILE A 38 0.70 -3.78 -10.98
CA ILE A 38 0.46 -4.84 -11.97
C ILE A 38 0.49 -6.21 -11.30
N LEU A 39 1.48 -6.50 -10.47
CA LEU A 39 1.60 -7.76 -9.75
C LEU A 39 0.42 -8.00 -8.80
N ILE A 40 -0.05 -6.95 -8.11
CA ILE A 40 -1.24 -7.02 -7.26
C ILE A 40 -2.48 -7.36 -8.08
N ILE A 41 -2.70 -6.72 -9.23
CA ILE A 41 -3.85 -6.98 -10.10
C ILE A 41 -3.81 -8.42 -10.63
N VAL A 42 -2.66 -8.88 -11.14
CA VAL A 42 -2.49 -10.25 -11.63
C VAL A 42 -2.78 -11.24 -10.52
N SER A 43 -2.23 -11.04 -9.33
CA SER A 43 -2.49 -11.89 -8.16
C SER A 43 -3.97 -11.91 -7.79
N SER A 44 -4.63 -10.75 -7.83
CA SER A 44 -6.06 -10.63 -7.56
C SER A 44 -6.91 -11.39 -8.58
N MET A 45 -6.57 -11.32 -9.86
CA MET A 45 -7.26 -12.06 -10.94
C MET A 45 -7.13 -13.58 -10.76
N LEU A 46 -5.96 -14.07 -10.36
CA LEU A 46 -5.73 -15.48 -10.06
C LEU A 46 -6.56 -15.94 -8.86
N LEU A 47 -6.61 -15.11 -7.80
CA LEU A 47 -7.40 -15.38 -6.61
C LEU A 47 -8.90 -15.32 -6.87
N LEU A 48 -9.38 -14.48 -7.77
CA LEU A 48 -10.80 -14.44 -8.18
C LEU A 48 -11.24 -15.71 -8.89
N LYS A 49 -10.34 -16.40 -9.59
CA LYS A 49 -10.62 -17.69 -10.24
C LYS A 49 -10.68 -18.84 -9.24
N SER A 50 -10.05 -18.72 -8.09
CA SER A 50 -10.16 -19.68 -7.00
C SER A 50 -11.43 -19.42 -6.19
N HIS A 51 -11.94 -20.43 -5.46
CA HIS A 51 -13.15 -20.31 -4.63
C HIS A 51 -12.88 -19.56 -3.30
N VAL A 52 -12.10 -18.47 -3.34
CA VAL A 52 -11.82 -17.67 -2.16
C VAL A 52 -12.90 -16.62 -1.91
N PHE A 53 -12.93 -16.09 -0.69
CA PHE A 53 -13.79 -14.99 -0.28
C PHE A 53 -13.57 -13.75 -1.17
N LYS A 54 -14.54 -13.45 -2.04
CA LYS A 54 -14.38 -12.53 -3.18
C LYS A 54 -14.07 -11.08 -2.79
N LEU A 55 -14.43 -10.61 -1.59
CA LEU A 55 -14.15 -9.23 -1.19
C LEU A 55 -12.64 -8.95 -1.09
N PHE A 56 -11.85 -9.92 -0.64
CA PHE A 56 -10.42 -9.78 -0.54
C PHE A 56 -9.77 -9.43 -1.90
N PRO A 57 -9.89 -10.27 -2.95
CA PRO A 57 -9.24 -9.97 -4.22
C PRO A 57 -9.81 -8.71 -4.90
N ILE A 58 -11.06 -8.33 -4.64
CA ILE A 58 -11.62 -7.07 -5.15
C ILE A 58 -10.91 -5.87 -4.51
N PHE A 59 -10.82 -5.82 -3.18
CA PHE A 59 -10.10 -4.74 -2.50
C PHE A 59 -8.63 -4.71 -2.90
N PHE A 60 -8.01 -5.88 -3.04
CA PHE A 60 -6.62 -5.99 -3.44
C PHE A 60 -6.40 -5.48 -4.87
N ALA A 61 -7.28 -5.80 -5.83
CA ALA A 61 -7.23 -5.28 -7.19
C ALA A 61 -7.35 -3.75 -7.24
N ILE A 62 -8.30 -3.17 -6.47
CA ILE A 62 -8.48 -1.71 -6.41
C ILE A 62 -7.22 -1.04 -5.83
N SER A 63 -6.62 -1.62 -4.79
CA SER A 63 -5.34 -1.15 -4.27
C SER A 63 -4.22 -1.19 -5.33
N GLY A 64 -4.17 -2.25 -6.15
CA GLY A 64 -3.23 -2.37 -7.27
C GLY A 64 -3.41 -1.28 -8.32
N ILE A 65 -4.66 -0.93 -8.66
CA ILE A 65 -4.95 0.20 -9.55
C ILE A 65 -4.41 1.50 -8.95
N GLY A 66 -4.67 1.73 -7.66
CA GLY A 66 -4.12 2.89 -6.95
C GLY A 66 -2.59 2.95 -7.00
N ALA A 67 -1.90 1.81 -6.84
CA ALA A 67 -0.45 1.74 -6.90
C ALA A 67 0.11 2.11 -8.29
N ILE A 68 -0.53 1.64 -9.37
CA ILE A 68 -0.20 2.09 -10.74
C ILE A 68 -0.39 3.60 -10.86
N MET A 69 -1.52 4.11 -10.35
CA MET A 69 -1.81 5.55 -10.40
C MET A 69 -0.77 6.38 -9.64
N VAL A 70 -0.27 5.92 -8.48
CA VAL A 70 0.81 6.61 -7.74
C VAL A 70 2.08 6.71 -8.59
N GLY A 71 2.44 5.64 -9.31
CA GLY A 71 3.61 5.64 -10.19
C GLY A 71 3.44 6.52 -11.44
N VAL A 72 2.20 6.63 -11.96
CA VAL A 72 1.88 7.45 -13.14
C VAL A 72 1.68 8.92 -12.77
N PHE A 73 1.18 9.20 -11.57
CA PHE A 73 0.89 10.54 -11.05
C PHE A 73 1.78 10.85 -9.84
N PRO A 74 3.05 11.25 -10.04
CA PRO A 74 3.94 11.67 -8.95
C PRO A 74 3.42 12.91 -8.20
N GLU A 75 4.05 13.27 -7.09
CA GLU A 75 3.57 14.33 -6.18
C GLU A 75 3.29 15.67 -6.87
N TYR A 76 4.03 16.03 -7.93
CA TYR A 76 3.78 17.26 -8.69
C TYR A 76 2.42 17.32 -9.40
N THR A 77 1.72 16.21 -9.51
CA THR A 77 0.34 16.16 -10.04
C THR A 77 -0.71 16.54 -8.99
N GLY A 78 -0.30 16.82 -7.75
CA GLY A 78 -1.15 17.34 -6.68
C GLY A 78 -2.28 16.39 -6.30
N SER A 79 -3.53 16.81 -6.52
CA SER A 79 -4.72 16.05 -6.10
C SER A 79 -4.78 14.64 -6.69
N LEU A 80 -4.29 14.43 -7.91
CA LEU A 80 -4.26 13.10 -8.54
C LEU A 80 -3.38 12.13 -7.75
N HIS A 81 -2.20 12.59 -7.30
CA HIS A 81 -1.33 11.80 -6.43
C HIS A 81 -2.01 11.46 -5.10
N SER A 82 -2.62 12.44 -4.45
CA SER A 82 -3.30 12.24 -3.17
C SER A 82 -4.46 11.26 -3.25
N ILE A 83 -5.27 11.34 -4.31
CA ILE A 83 -6.35 10.39 -4.58
C ILE A 83 -5.78 8.98 -4.84
N SER A 84 -4.72 8.89 -5.62
CA SER A 84 -4.05 7.61 -5.91
C SER A 84 -3.54 6.94 -4.63
N ALA A 85 -2.85 7.69 -3.78
CA ALA A 85 -2.36 7.22 -2.48
C ALA A 85 -3.51 6.80 -1.55
N LEU A 86 -4.60 7.59 -1.51
CA LEU A 86 -5.79 7.22 -0.75
C LEU A 86 -6.36 5.87 -1.20
N ILE A 87 -6.48 5.64 -2.51
CA ILE A 87 -6.97 4.37 -3.06
C ILE A 87 -6.05 3.21 -2.65
N VAL A 88 -4.73 3.37 -2.78
CA VAL A 88 -3.77 2.32 -2.36
C VAL A 88 -4.00 1.91 -0.92
N PHE A 89 -3.95 2.86 0.00
CA PHE A 89 -3.88 2.55 1.43
C PHE A 89 -5.24 2.22 2.02
N LEU A 90 -6.31 2.84 1.55
CA LEU A 90 -7.67 2.49 1.96
C LEU A 90 -7.99 1.05 1.56
N PHE A 91 -7.85 0.72 0.29
CA PHE A 91 -8.19 -0.61 -0.20
C PHE A 91 -7.14 -1.66 0.17
N GLY A 92 -5.87 -1.29 0.31
CA GLY A 92 -4.83 -2.16 0.85
C GLY A 92 -5.09 -2.55 2.31
N GLY A 93 -5.48 -1.59 3.16
CA GLY A 93 -5.88 -1.85 4.55
C GLY A 93 -7.13 -2.73 4.65
N LEU A 94 -8.15 -2.48 3.81
CA LEU A 94 -9.34 -3.34 3.72
C LEU A 94 -9.01 -4.75 3.21
N ALA A 95 -8.09 -4.88 2.25
CA ALA A 95 -7.60 -6.16 1.80
C ALA A 95 -6.87 -6.91 2.93
N ALA A 96 -6.01 -6.23 3.69
CA ALA A 96 -5.32 -6.81 4.83
C ALA A 96 -6.30 -7.39 5.87
N ILE A 97 -7.32 -6.64 6.24
CA ILE A 97 -8.35 -7.09 7.18
C ILE A 97 -9.15 -8.26 6.59
N SER A 98 -9.58 -8.16 5.33
CA SER A 98 -10.39 -9.20 4.69
C SER A 98 -9.61 -10.50 4.45
N SER A 99 -8.27 -10.45 4.39
CA SER A 99 -7.39 -11.62 4.28
C SER A 99 -7.45 -12.54 5.51
N TYR A 100 -8.03 -12.07 6.64
CA TYR A 100 -8.30 -12.87 7.83
C TYR A 100 -8.92 -14.23 7.51
N ARG A 101 -9.88 -14.27 6.57
CA ARG A 101 -10.58 -15.50 6.19
C ARG A 101 -9.74 -16.48 5.36
N LEU A 102 -8.62 -16.03 4.83
CA LEU A 102 -7.74 -16.84 3.97
C LEU A 102 -6.54 -17.40 4.73
N GLN A 103 -6.31 -16.92 5.94
CA GLN A 103 -5.14 -17.27 6.75
C GLN A 103 -5.57 -18.02 8.02
N LYS A 104 -4.65 -18.87 8.53
CA LYS A 104 -4.78 -19.50 9.85
C LYS A 104 -4.06 -18.66 10.91
N MET A 105 -4.39 -18.90 12.18
CA MET A 105 -3.66 -18.31 13.30
C MET A 105 -2.19 -18.73 13.27
N PRO A 106 -1.27 -17.82 13.64
CA PRO A 106 -1.51 -16.44 14.09
C PRO A 106 -1.58 -15.40 12.96
N MET A 107 -1.33 -15.78 11.70
CA MET A 107 -1.16 -14.87 10.57
C MET A 107 -2.42 -14.04 10.27
N ASN A 108 -3.61 -14.60 10.46
CA ASN A 108 -4.88 -13.89 10.27
C ASN A 108 -5.03 -12.70 11.23
N ILE A 109 -4.62 -12.85 12.50
CA ILE A 109 -4.64 -11.75 13.48
C ILE A 109 -3.61 -10.69 13.12
N ILE A 110 -2.38 -11.10 12.80
CA ILE A 110 -1.31 -10.17 12.41
C ILE A 110 -1.72 -9.34 11.20
N SER A 111 -2.26 -9.98 10.16
CA SER A 111 -2.75 -9.29 8.96
C SER A 111 -3.84 -8.27 9.26
N SER A 112 -4.79 -8.64 10.12
CA SER A 112 -5.87 -7.74 10.52
C SER A 112 -5.35 -6.55 11.32
N LEU A 113 -4.43 -6.76 12.25
CA LEU A 113 -3.81 -5.69 13.04
C LEU A 113 -3.05 -4.70 12.15
N LEU A 114 -2.27 -5.21 11.18
CA LEU A 114 -1.55 -4.37 10.22
C LEU A 114 -2.52 -3.57 9.33
N GLY A 115 -3.62 -4.17 8.89
CA GLY A 115 -4.66 -3.47 8.15
C GLY A 115 -5.35 -2.38 8.98
N ILE A 116 -5.72 -2.67 10.23
CA ILE A 116 -6.30 -1.69 11.14
C ILE A 116 -5.31 -0.54 11.41
N MET A 117 -4.04 -0.86 11.63
CA MET A 117 -2.99 0.14 11.83
C MET A 117 -2.88 1.07 10.62
N THR A 118 -2.82 0.51 9.40
CA THR A 118 -2.81 1.29 8.15
C THR A 118 -4.00 2.24 8.07
N LEU A 119 -5.22 1.73 8.28
CA LEU A 119 -6.45 2.54 8.15
C LEU A 119 -6.57 3.61 9.24
N THR A 120 -6.24 3.27 10.49
CA THR A 120 -6.29 4.23 11.59
C THR A 120 -5.28 5.37 11.37
N THR A 121 -4.06 5.01 10.95
CA THR A 121 -3.02 6.01 10.67
C THR A 121 -3.37 6.87 9.45
N LEU A 122 -3.97 6.27 8.42
CA LEU A 122 -4.49 7.00 7.26
C LEU A 122 -5.55 8.02 7.67
N ALA A 123 -6.50 7.64 8.53
CA ALA A 123 -7.52 8.55 9.03
C ALA A 123 -6.91 9.72 9.82
N LEU A 124 -5.98 9.44 10.73
CA LEU A 124 -5.26 10.47 11.49
C LEU A 124 -4.46 11.41 10.57
N TYR A 125 -3.84 10.86 9.53
CA TYR A 125 -3.09 11.64 8.54
C TYR A 125 -4.01 12.62 7.80
N ILE A 126 -5.19 12.17 7.35
CA ILE A 126 -6.18 13.01 6.66
C ILE A 126 -6.68 14.14 7.56
N GLU A 127 -6.83 13.87 8.87
CA GLU A 127 -7.21 14.86 9.87
C GLU A 127 -6.06 15.82 10.26
N GLY A 128 -4.85 15.65 9.71
CA GLY A 128 -3.66 16.43 10.07
C GLY A 128 -3.11 16.14 11.46
N LYS A 129 -3.50 15.03 12.08
CA LYS A 129 -3.05 14.59 13.41
C LYS A 129 -1.81 13.72 13.32
N TYR A 130 -0.64 14.32 13.38
CA TYR A 130 0.64 13.60 13.17
C TYR A 130 1.28 13.02 14.44
N LEU A 131 0.66 13.16 15.62
CA LEU A 131 1.11 12.57 16.90
C LEU A 131 2.60 12.81 17.23
N GLY A 132 3.16 13.93 16.82
CA GLY A 132 4.57 14.26 17.03
C GLY A 132 5.54 13.61 16.02
N LEU A 133 5.09 12.74 15.15
CA LEU A 133 5.93 12.06 14.15
C LEU A 133 6.23 12.93 12.93
N GLY A 134 5.44 14.01 12.73
CA GLY A 134 5.44 14.81 11.53
C GLY A 134 4.78 14.10 10.34
N PRO A 135 4.53 14.81 9.24
CA PRO A 135 3.80 14.24 8.08
C PRO A 135 4.54 13.07 7.43
N GLY A 136 5.86 13.15 7.27
CA GLY A 136 6.65 12.06 6.69
C GLY A 136 6.73 10.82 7.59
N GLY A 137 6.81 11.01 8.92
CA GLY A 137 6.76 9.90 9.87
C GLY A 137 5.40 9.20 9.85
N MET A 138 4.32 9.99 9.75
CA MET A 138 2.96 9.47 9.70
C MET A 138 2.69 8.71 8.40
N GLU A 139 3.20 9.17 7.26
CA GLU A 139 3.12 8.43 6.00
C GLU A 139 3.77 7.04 6.14
N ARG A 140 4.92 6.95 6.81
CA ARG A 140 5.59 5.65 7.07
C ARG A 140 4.74 4.73 7.93
N MET A 141 4.01 5.25 8.88
CA MET A 141 3.07 4.47 9.70
C MET A 141 1.85 3.98 8.91
N ILE A 142 1.57 4.54 7.74
CA ILE A 142 0.59 4.01 6.77
C ILE A 142 1.26 2.94 5.90
N VAL A 143 2.40 3.27 5.30
CA VAL A 143 3.06 2.48 4.26
C VAL A 143 3.64 1.18 4.82
N TYR A 144 4.38 1.25 5.94
CA TYR A 144 5.12 0.08 6.45
C TYR A 144 4.22 -1.07 6.90
N PRO A 145 3.11 -0.85 7.62
CA PRO A 145 2.19 -1.94 7.95
C PRO A 145 1.57 -2.57 6.70
N ALA A 146 1.24 -1.77 5.68
CA ALA A 146 0.70 -2.28 4.42
C ALA A 146 1.71 -3.16 3.67
N LEU A 147 2.98 -2.73 3.59
CA LEU A 147 4.06 -3.50 2.95
C LEU A 147 4.38 -4.78 3.74
N LEU A 148 4.48 -4.69 5.07
CA LEU A 148 4.71 -5.86 5.93
C LEU A 148 3.59 -6.89 5.78
N TRP A 149 2.34 -6.43 5.75
CA TRP A 149 1.21 -7.32 5.46
C TRP A 149 1.37 -7.99 4.08
N GLY A 150 1.72 -7.25 3.04
CA GLY A 150 1.92 -7.80 1.70
C GLY A 150 2.97 -8.93 1.67
N ILE A 151 4.10 -8.73 2.37
CA ILE A 151 5.16 -9.74 2.50
C ILE A 151 4.67 -10.96 3.26
N ILE A 152 4.02 -10.76 4.42
CA ILE A 152 3.49 -11.84 5.25
C ILE A 152 2.44 -12.64 4.50
N PHE A 153 1.50 -11.97 3.84
CA PHE A 153 0.43 -12.61 3.08
C PHE A 153 0.98 -13.40 1.89
N GLY A 154 1.89 -12.80 1.11
CA GLY A 154 2.53 -13.45 -0.02
C GLY A 154 3.32 -14.70 0.39
N SER A 155 4.12 -14.61 1.45
CA SER A 155 4.88 -15.74 2.00
C SER A 155 3.95 -16.85 2.52
N TYR A 156 2.85 -16.47 3.17
CA TYR A 156 1.86 -17.43 3.67
C TYR A 156 1.19 -18.22 2.53
N ILE A 157 0.82 -17.55 1.43
CA ILE A 157 0.22 -18.22 0.27
C ILE A 157 1.23 -19.11 -0.45
N ALA A 158 2.47 -18.65 -0.63
CA ALA A 158 3.55 -19.44 -1.23
C ALA A 158 3.81 -20.73 -0.44
N GLY A 159 3.96 -20.63 0.88
CA GLY A 159 4.21 -21.81 1.72
C GLY A 159 3.06 -22.82 1.78
N ARG A 160 1.84 -22.44 1.38
CA ARG A 160 0.70 -23.38 1.26
C ARG A 160 0.70 -24.17 -0.04
N SER A 161 1.31 -23.63 -1.08
CA SER A 161 1.41 -24.34 -2.39
C SER A 161 2.40 -25.51 -2.35
N ASP A 162 3.36 -25.47 -1.40
CA ASP A 162 4.43 -26.46 -1.28
C ASP A 162 4.11 -27.59 -0.27
N GLY A 163 2.93 -27.58 0.35
CA GLY A 163 2.48 -28.62 1.26
C GLY A 163 2.15 -29.94 0.52
N PRO A 164 2.31 -31.12 1.17
CA PRO A 164 1.96 -32.41 0.54
C PRO A 164 0.50 -32.40 0.12
N LYS A 165 0.28 -32.84 -1.13
CA LYS A 165 -1.06 -33.06 -1.73
C LYS A 165 -1.72 -34.25 -1.09
#